data_1a992010e405574942942f4f89fefc53
#
_entry.id   1a992010e405574942942f4f89fefc53
#
_cell.length_a   1.000
_cell.length_b   1.000
_cell.length_c   1.000
_cell.angle_alpha   90.00
_cell.angle_beta   90.00
_cell.angle_gamma   90.00
#
_symmetry.space_group_name_H-M   'P 1'
#
loop_
_entity.id
_entity.type
_entity.pdbx_description
1 polymer ?
#
loop_
_entity_poly.entity_id
_entity_poly.type
_entity_poly.pdbx_seq_one_letter_code
_entity_poly.pdbx_strand_id
1 'polypeptide(L)'
;TDTTALPVMMAAEGYFLRAEGALRGWSNMGGTAKELYEQGIRVSIKNQLAYKGSLAGVSSISETEIDAYISGTTTQKDFVDPVNGQNSIKAQNDITVKWDESATNEKKLQRIITQKWIANFPLSCEAWAEFRRTGYPKLFPNRVNKSNGDIDTNEQVRRLLYSDNEDNTNTVEYQKGIELLNQENTGSISGDKGGTHVWWDKAGVGNF
;
A
#
# COMPACT_ATOMS: atom_id res chain seq x y z
N THR A 1 -17.65 18.21 -14.96
CA THR A 1 -18.40 19.14 -14.10
C THR A 1 -17.81 19.09 -12.69
N ASP A 2 -17.66 20.24 -12.06
CA ASP A 2 -17.02 20.44 -10.74
C ASP A 2 -17.82 19.86 -9.55
N THR A 3 -18.66 18.87 -9.79
CA THR A 3 -19.54 18.25 -8.77
C THR A 3 -19.10 16.85 -8.34
N THR A 4 -17.93 16.38 -8.77
CA THR A 4 -17.41 15.08 -8.35
C THR A 4 -16.97 15.18 -6.87
N ALA A 5 -17.61 14.41 -6.00
CA ALA A 5 -17.22 14.34 -4.60
C ALA A 5 -15.77 13.81 -4.46
N LEU A 6 -14.95 14.54 -3.72
CA LEU A 6 -13.60 14.08 -3.39
C LEU A 6 -13.68 13.18 -2.15
N PRO A 7 -13.28 11.91 -2.22
CA PRO A 7 -13.20 11.06 -1.05
C PRO A 7 -12.07 11.54 -0.13
N VAL A 8 -12.35 11.66 1.17
CA VAL A 8 -11.35 12.01 2.20
C VAL A 8 -10.90 10.75 2.95
N MET A 9 -11.84 9.87 3.24
CA MET A 9 -11.62 8.58 3.89
C MET A 9 -12.69 7.59 3.45
N MET A 10 -12.29 6.36 3.17
CA MET A 10 -13.22 5.30 2.79
C MET A 10 -13.64 4.49 4.02
N ALA A 11 -14.94 4.16 4.12
CA ALA A 11 -15.44 3.33 5.23
C ALA A 11 -14.74 1.96 5.31
N ALA A 12 -14.37 1.38 4.17
CA ALA A 12 -13.59 0.14 4.09
C ALA A 12 -12.25 0.23 4.82
N GLU A 13 -11.60 1.38 4.77
CA GLU A 13 -10.34 1.61 5.48
C GLU A 13 -10.48 1.40 6.98
N GLY A 14 -11.57 1.89 7.59
CA GLY A 14 -11.85 1.69 9.01
C GLY A 14 -11.96 0.21 9.38
N TYR A 15 -12.49 -0.64 8.50
CA TYR A 15 -12.52 -2.08 8.72
C TYR A 15 -11.13 -2.71 8.64
N PHE A 16 -10.30 -2.32 7.69
CA PHE A 16 -8.94 -2.85 7.57
C PHE A 16 -8.03 -2.40 8.72
N LEU A 17 -8.15 -1.16 9.19
CA LEU A 17 -7.45 -0.69 10.39
C LEU A 17 -7.83 -1.50 11.63
N ARG A 18 -9.12 -1.78 11.80
CA ARG A 18 -9.63 -2.62 12.90
C ARG A 18 -9.18 -4.09 12.73
N ALA A 19 -9.11 -4.60 11.50
CA ALA A 19 -8.59 -5.94 11.22
C ALA A 19 -7.10 -6.05 11.62
N GLU A 20 -6.29 -5.05 11.31
CA GLU A 20 -4.91 -4.98 11.78
C GLU A 20 -4.84 -4.88 13.31
N GLY A 21 -5.64 -4.03 13.95
CA GLY A 21 -5.71 -3.91 15.40
C GLY A 21 -6.06 -5.25 16.07
N ALA A 22 -7.06 -5.98 15.53
CA ALA A 22 -7.41 -7.31 16.01
C ALA A 22 -6.28 -8.33 15.82
N LEU A 23 -5.56 -8.27 14.68
CA LEU A 23 -4.40 -9.12 14.41
C LEU A 23 -3.26 -8.85 15.41
N ARG A 24 -3.11 -7.61 15.86
CA ARG A 24 -2.13 -7.19 16.89
C ARG A 24 -2.59 -7.47 18.33
N GLY A 25 -3.79 -8.02 18.51
CA GLY A 25 -4.35 -8.33 19.83
C GLY A 25 -4.92 -7.11 20.59
N TRP A 26 -5.19 -6.00 19.90
CA TRP A 26 -5.81 -4.84 20.52
C TRP A 26 -7.29 -5.13 20.88
N SER A 27 -7.73 -4.62 22.01
CA SER A 27 -9.10 -4.80 22.48
C SER A 27 -10.10 -3.91 21.72
N ASN A 28 -11.38 -4.28 21.78
CA ASN A 28 -12.50 -3.48 21.27
C ASN A 28 -12.49 -3.21 19.76
N MET A 29 -11.88 -4.08 18.96
CA MET A 29 -11.88 -3.95 17.50
C MET A 29 -13.24 -4.30 16.88
N GLY A 30 -14.15 -4.97 17.61
CA GLY A 30 -15.53 -5.26 17.19
C GLY A 30 -15.64 -6.45 16.24
N GLY A 31 -14.65 -7.35 16.22
CA GLY A 31 -14.63 -8.59 15.48
C GLY A 31 -13.22 -9.18 15.41
N THR A 32 -13.11 -10.39 14.88
CA THR A 32 -11.83 -11.02 14.58
C THR A 32 -11.16 -10.34 13.38
N ALA A 33 -9.84 -10.52 13.24
CA ALA A 33 -9.10 -10.00 12.09
C ALA A 33 -9.70 -10.48 10.76
N LYS A 34 -10.11 -11.75 10.67
CA LYS A 34 -10.77 -12.34 9.51
C LYS A 34 -12.11 -11.66 9.19
N GLU A 35 -13.01 -11.57 10.16
CA GLU A 35 -14.34 -10.98 9.96
C GLU A 35 -14.25 -9.53 9.49
N LEU A 36 -13.38 -8.75 10.13
CA LEU A 36 -13.15 -7.35 9.78
C LEU A 36 -12.50 -7.19 8.40
N TYR A 37 -11.55 -8.06 8.05
CA TYR A 37 -10.93 -8.12 6.73
C TYR A 37 -11.97 -8.40 5.63
N GLU A 38 -12.76 -9.45 5.78
CA GLU A 38 -13.80 -9.83 4.81
C GLU A 38 -14.88 -8.74 4.70
N GLN A 39 -15.28 -8.14 5.82
CA GLN A 39 -16.21 -7.02 5.83
C GLN A 39 -15.63 -5.77 5.14
N GLY A 40 -14.34 -5.49 5.33
CA GLY A 40 -13.65 -4.41 4.63
C GLY A 40 -13.74 -4.56 3.11
N ILE A 41 -13.52 -5.79 2.58
CA ILE A 41 -13.66 -6.08 1.15
C ILE A 41 -15.09 -5.82 0.67
N ARG A 42 -16.11 -6.32 1.38
CA ARG A 42 -17.53 -6.12 1.04
C ARG A 42 -17.90 -4.63 0.98
N VAL A 43 -17.50 -3.89 1.99
CA VAL A 43 -17.75 -2.45 2.07
C VAL A 43 -17.02 -1.71 0.96
N SER A 44 -15.77 -2.08 0.66
CA SER A 44 -15.00 -1.49 -0.44
C SER A 44 -15.70 -1.65 -1.78
N ILE A 45 -16.12 -2.86 -2.14
CA ILE A 45 -16.82 -3.14 -3.41
C ILE A 45 -18.11 -2.34 -3.50
N LYS A 46 -18.93 -2.34 -2.43
CA LYS A 46 -20.21 -1.59 -2.40
C LYS A 46 -20.01 -0.07 -2.49
N ASN A 47 -18.99 0.48 -1.82
CA ASN A 47 -18.67 1.89 -1.88
C ASN A 47 -18.18 2.30 -3.28
N GLN A 48 -17.34 1.48 -3.91
CA GLN A 48 -16.85 1.76 -5.27
C GLN A 48 -17.99 1.71 -6.30
N LEU A 49 -18.93 0.79 -6.16
CA LEU A 49 -20.14 0.76 -7.00
C LEU A 49 -20.99 2.02 -6.82
N ALA A 50 -21.22 2.44 -5.57
CA ALA A 50 -21.99 3.65 -5.29
C ALA A 50 -21.31 4.92 -5.83
N TYR A 51 -19.97 4.98 -5.77
CA TYR A 51 -19.18 6.14 -6.19
C TYR A 51 -18.92 6.17 -7.70
N LYS A 52 -18.70 5.03 -8.34
CA LYS A 52 -18.22 4.89 -9.72
C LYS A 52 -19.08 4.01 -10.61
N GLY A 53 -20.16 3.42 -10.11
CA GLY A 53 -20.92 2.40 -10.83
C GLY A 53 -21.35 2.80 -12.22
N SER A 54 -21.84 4.03 -12.39
CA SER A 54 -22.25 4.55 -13.69
C SER A 54 -21.09 4.77 -14.67
N LEU A 55 -19.88 5.05 -14.18
CA LEU A 55 -18.68 5.27 -15.01
C LEU A 55 -18.04 3.95 -15.43
N ALA A 56 -18.17 2.91 -14.62
CA ALA A 56 -17.60 1.60 -14.91
C ALA A 56 -18.51 0.71 -15.76
N GLY A 57 -19.74 1.16 -16.06
CA GLY A 57 -20.74 0.33 -16.75
C GLY A 57 -21.24 -0.85 -15.93
N VAL A 58 -20.94 -0.90 -14.63
CA VAL A 58 -21.36 -1.94 -13.68
C VAL A 58 -22.34 -1.33 -12.70
N SER A 59 -23.59 -1.77 -12.72
CA SER A 59 -24.66 -1.23 -11.87
C SER A 59 -24.84 -2.02 -10.55
N SER A 60 -24.42 -3.28 -10.52
CA SER A 60 -24.54 -4.15 -9.37
C SER A 60 -23.53 -5.28 -9.41
N ILE A 61 -23.15 -5.75 -8.23
CA ILE A 61 -22.40 -7.00 -8.01
C ILE A 61 -23.18 -7.78 -6.96
N SER A 62 -23.45 -9.05 -7.22
CA SER A 62 -24.17 -9.93 -6.30
C SER A 62 -23.31 -10.32 -5.09
N GLU A 63 -23.94 -10.68 -3.98
CA GLU A 63 -23.22 -11.21 -2.82
C GLU A 63 -22.44 -12.48 -3.16
N THR A 64 -22.96 -13.32 -4.08
CA THR A 64 -22.28 -14.52 -4.54
C THR A 64 -20.95 -14.20 -5.26
N GLU A 65 -20.93 -13.14 -6.08
CA GLU A 65 -19.70 -12.70 -6.74
C GLU A 65 -18.69 -12.12 -5.74
N ILE A 66 -19.18 -11.39 -4.73
CA ILE A 66 -18.33 -10.88 -3.64
C ILE A 66 -17.76 -12.06 -2.84
N ASP A 67 -18.56 -13.06 -2.50
CA ASP A 67 -18.11 -14.28 -1.80
C ASP A 67 -17.08 -15.07 -2.63
N ALA A 68 -17.29 -15.17 -3.94
CA ALA A 68 -16.34 -15.78 -4.85
C ALA A 68 -14.98 -15.05 -4.86
N TYR A 69 -15.00 -13.71 -4.84
CA TYR A 69 -13.78 -12.90 -4.72
C TYR A 69 -13.07 -13.14 -3.38
N ILE A 70 -13.80 -13.07 -2.25
CA ILE A 70 -13.25 -13.26 -0.90
C ILE A 70 -12.64 -14.66 -0.73
N SER A 71 -13.27 -15.69 -1.34
CA SER A 71 -12.79 -17.06 -1.31
C SER A 71 -11.72 -17.38 -2.36
N GLY A 72 -11.28 -16.37 -3.13
CA GLY A 72 -10.32 -16.52 -4.22
C GLY A 72 -8.97 -17.06 -3.75
N THR A 73 -8.49 -18.12 -4.41
CA THR A 73 -7.22 -18.81 -4.10
C THR A 73 -6.12 -18.54 -5.13
N THR A 74 -6.39 -17.66 -6.09
CA THR A 74 -5.39 -17.27 -7.09
C THR A 74 -4.47 -16.20 -6.53
N THR A 75 -3.17 -16.36 -6.72
CA THR A 75 -2.15 -15.35 -6.42
C THR A 75 -2.01 -14.37 -7.59
N GLN A 76 -1.30 -13.27 -7.36
CA GLN A 76 -0.98 -12.33 -8.42
C GLN A 76 -0.23 -13.03 -9.56
N LYS A 77 -0.67 -12.80 -10.79
CA LYS A 77 0.01 -13.33 -11.98
C LYS A 77 1.20 -12.45 -12.36
N ASP A 78 2.20 -13.09 -12.99
CA ASP A 78 3.30 -12.36 -13.61
C ASP A 78 2.75 -11.42 -14.70
N PHE A 79 3.35 -10.26 -14.82
CA PHE A 79 3.14 -9.41 -15.98
C PHE A 79 3.96 -9.95 -17.14
N VAL A 80 3.29 -10.34 -18.22
CA VAL A 80 3.93 -10.81 -19.46
C VAL A 80 3.68 -9.76 -20.53
N ASP A 81 4.77 -9.09 -20.95
CA ASP A 81 4.70 -8.11 -22.04
C ASP A 81 4.53 -8.86 -23.38
N PRO A 82 3.41 -8.62 -24.10
CA PRO A 82 3.13 -9.34 -25.34
C PRO A 82 4.02 -8.87 -26.52
N VAL A 83 4.69 -7.72 -26.38
CA VAL A 83 5.52 -7.15 -27.46
C VAL A 83 7.00 -7.44 -27.24
N ASN A 84 7.47 -7.29 -25.99
CA ASN A 84 8.86 -7.53 -25.66
C ASN A 84 8.97 -8.27 -24.32
N GLY A 85 9.26 -9.57 -24.38
CA GLY A 85 9.38 -10.42 -23.19
C GLY A 85 10.41 -9.93 -22.16
N GLN A 86 11.39 -9.10 -22.56
CA GLN A 86 12.34 -8.50 -21.62
C GLN A 86 11.70 -7.49 -20.66
N ASN A 87 10.53 -6.96 -21.00
CA ASN A 87 9.75 -6.08 -20.13
C ASN A 87 8.87 -6.87 -19.13
N SER A 88 8.80 -8.18 -19.28
CA SER A 88 8.02 -9.03 -18.38
C SER A 88 8.59 -8.99 -16.96
N ILE A 89 7.70 -9.00 -15.97
CA ILE A 89 8.07 -8.87 -14.56
C ILE A 89 7.34 -9.93 -13.76
N LYS A 90 8.06 -10.65 -12.92
CA LYS A 90 7.45 -11.62 -12.00
C LYS A 90 6.70 -10.94 -10.87
N ALA A 91 5.54 -11.50 -10.54
CA ALA A 91 4.77 -11.08 -9.38
C ALA A 91 5.57 -11.34 -8.11
N GLN A 92 5.54 -10.36 -7.20
CA GLN A 92 6.15 -10.47 -5.87
C GLN A 92 5.11 -10.74 -4.77
N ASN A 93 3.83 -10.54 -5.09
CA ASN A 93 2.73 -10.78 -4.17
C ASN A 93 2.30 -12.24 -4.25
N ASP A 94 2.59 -13.00 -3.21
CA ASP A 94 2.41 -14.45 -3.11
C ASP A 94 1.19 -14.87 -2.27
N ILE A 95 0.40 -13.90 -1.80
CA ILE A 95 -0.81 -14.16 -1.03
C ILE A 95 -2.06 -14.30 -1.93
N THR A 96 -3.06 -14.97 -1.40
CA THR A 96 -4.41 -15.06 -1.99
C THR A 96 -5.35 -14.08 -1.29
N VAL A 97 -6.52 -13.80 -1.88
CA VAL A 97 -7.58 -13.03 -1.20
C VAL A 97 -8.16 -13.83 -0.03
N LYS A 98 -8.33 -15.14 -0.22
CA LYS A 98 -8.86 -16.02 0.83
C LYS A 98 -8.02 -15.90 2.11
N TRP A 99 -8.71 -15.66 3.23
CA TRP A 99 -8.08 -15.66 4.53
C TRP A 99 -7.52 -17.04 4.89
N ASP A 100 -6.35 -17.06 5.50
CA ASP A 100 -5.68 -18.27 5.94
C ASP A 100 -5.33 -18.13 7.44
N GLU A 101 -6.04 -18.88 8.28
CA GLU A 101 -5.80 -18.86 9.72
C GLU A 101 -4.47 -19.47 10.13
N SER A 102 -3.92 -20.38 9.33
CA SER A 102 -2.63 -21.02 9.60
C SER A 102 -1.43 -20.14 9.22
N ALA A 103 -1.66 -19.06 8.46
CA ALA A 103 -0.61 -18.15 8.03
C ALA A 103 -0.01 -17.36 9.21
N THR A 104 1.26 -16.98 9.07
CA THR A 104 1.92 -16.07 10.01
C THR A 104 1.22 -14.71 10.08
N ASN A 105 1.41 -13.97 11.18
CA ASN A 105 0.85 -12.62 11.32
C ASN A 105 1.32 -11.69 10.19
N GLU A 106 2.57 -11.81 9.75
CA GLU A 106 3.08 -11.06 8.59
C GLU A 106 2.26 -11.35 7.30
N LYS A 107 1.95 -12.62 7.02
CA LYS A 107 1.14 -12.98 5.85
C LYS A 107 -0.32 -12.56 5.99
N LYS A 108 -0.85 -12.57 7.20
CA LYS A 108 -2.19 -12.03 7.50
C LYS A 108 -2.21 -10.52 7.30
N LEU A 109 -1.19 -9.80 7.79
CA LEU A 109 -1.04 -8.36 7.58
C LEU A 109 -0.89 -8.02 6.10
N GLN A 110 -0.07 -8.77 5.36
CA GLN A 110 0.08 -8.59 3.92
C GLN A 110 -1.28 -8.66 3.19
N ARG A 111 -2.17 -9.59 3.58
CA ARG A 111 -3.54 -9.67 3.04
C ARG A 111 -4.36 -8.42 3.36
N ILE A 112 -4.37 -8.02 4.63
CA ILE A 112 -5.12 -6.84 5.09
C ILE A 112 -4.67 -5.60 4.32
N ILE A 113 -3.36 -5.33 4.30
CA ILE A 113 -2.82 -4.12 3.66
C ILE A 113 -2.98 -4.15 2.14
N THR A 114 -2.86 -5.31 1.50
CA THR A 114 -3.09 -5.45 0.06
C THR A 114 -4.54 -5.07 -0.30
N GLN A 115 -5.53 -5.54 0.47
CA GLN A 115 -6.93 -5.18 0.23
C GLN A 115 -7.23 -3.73 0.64
N LYS A 116 -6.63 -3.22 1.71
CA LYS A 116 -6.69 -1.80 2.08
C LYS A 116 -6.16 -0.91 0.95
N TRP A 117 -5.01 -1.28 0.37
CA TRP A 117 -4.39 -0.55 -0.74
C TRP A 117 -5.32 -0.46 -1.96
N ILE A 118 -5.99 -1.56 -2.32
CA ILE A 118 -6.99 -1.60 -3.39
C ILE A 118 -8.20 -0.72 -3.02
N ALA A 119 -8.69 -0.83 -1.79
CA ALA A 119 -9.86 -0.09 -1.30
C ALA A 119 -9.63 1.43 -1.24
N ASN A 120 -8.39 1.85 -1.03
CA ASN A 120 -8.00 3.27 -0.92
C ASN A 120 -7.94 3.97 -2.27
N PHE A 121 -8.13 3.28 -3.40
CA PHE A 121 -8.21 3.96 -4.69
C PHE A 121 -9.41 4.94 -4.73
N PRO A 122 -9.22 6.25 -5.03
CA PRO A 122 -8.00 6.90 -5.54
C PRO A 122 -7.17 7.65 -4.46
N LEU A 123 -7.27 7.34 -3.19
CA LEU A 123 -6.54 8.00 -2.09
C LEU A 123 -5.05 7.56 -2.08
N SER A 124 -4.30 8.04 -3.05
CA SER A 124 -2.92 7.58 -3.31
C SER A 124 -1.94 7.88 -2.17
N CYS A 125 -2.09 9.02 -1.48
CA CYS A 125 -1.21 9.40 -0.37
C CYS A 125 -1.32 8.43 0.80
N GLU A 126 -2.54 8.00 1.14
CA GLU A 126 -2.79 7.01 2.19
C GLU A 126 -2.22 5.64 1.79
N ALA A 127 -2.49 5.20 0.55
CA ALA A 127 -1.94 3.95 0.04
C ALA A 127 -0.40 3.95 0.05
N TRP A 128 0.23 5.05 -0.32
CA TRP A 128 1.69 5.21 -0.27
C TRP A 128 2.24 5.23 1.17
N ALA A 129 1.55 5.87 2.11
CA ALA A 129 1.93 5.85 3.53
C ALA A 129 1.91 4.42 4.09
N GLU A 130 0.85 3.65 3.81
CA GLU A 130 0.76 2.25 4.21
C GLU A 130 1.85 1.36 3.60
N PHE A 131 2.14 1.55 2.31
CA PHE A 131 3.23 0.84 1.64
C PHE A 131 4.58 1.08 2.33
N ARG A 132 4.89 2.33 2.68
CA ARG A 132 6.12 2.67 3.39
C ARG A 132 6.14 2.11 4.80
N ARG A 133 5.03 2.21 5.53
CA ARG A 133 4.92 1.74 6.92
C ARG A 133 5.09 0.23 7.05
N THR A 134 4.53 -0.55 6.12
CA THR A 134 4.41 -2.00 6.24
C THR A 134 5.25 -2.80 5.25
N GLY A 135 5.70 -2.18 4.16
CA GLY A 135 6.31 -2.87 3.03
C GLY A 135 5.31 -3.64 2.16
N TYR A 136 4.01 -3.40 2.34
CA TYR A 136 2.92 -4.05 1.60
C TYR A 136 2.02 -3.02 0.89
N PRO A 137 1.38 -3.39 -0.24
CA PRO A 137 1.50 -4.67 -0.95
C PRO A 137 2.88 -4.87 -1.58
N LYS A 138 3.21 -6.11 -1.95
CA LYS A 138 4.40 -6.38 -2.77
C LYS A 138 4.10 -5.98 -4.20
N LEU A 139 4.49 -4.78 -4.56
CA LEU A 139 4.27 -4.19 -5.89
C LEU A 139 5.28 -4.73 -6.90
N PHE A 140 4.95 -4.63 -8.19
CA PHE A 140 5.92 -4.89 -9.24
C PHE A 140 7.06 -3.86 -9.16
N PRO A 141 8.34 -4.30 -9.21
CA PRO A 141 9.46 -3.38 -9.28
C PRO A 141 9.48 -2.63 -10.61
N ASN A 142 10.01 -1.42 -10.62
CA ASN A 142 10.24 -0.69 -11.86
C ASN A 142 11.26 -1.42 -12.73
N ARG A 143 10.86 -1.82 -13.94
CA ARG A 143 11.76 -2.51 -14.88
C ARG A 143 12.96 -1.66 -15.29
N VAL A 144 12.74 -0.36 -15.45
CA VAL A 144 13.78 0.60 -15.82
C VAL A 144 13.83 1.70 -14.77
N ASN A 145 14.88 1.69 -13.97
CA ASN A 145 15.14 2.72 -12.97
C ASN A 145 16.20 3.70 -13.51
N LYS A 146 15.79 4.94 -13.71
CA LYS A 146 16.66 6.03 -14.22
C LYS A 146 17.04 7.03 -13.13
N SER A 147 16.88 6.69 -11.86
CA SER A 147 17.17 7.59 -10.74
C SER A 147 18.65 7.76 -10.42
N ASN A 148 19.55 7.09 -11.14
CA ASN A 148 21.00 7.12 -10.89
C ASN A 148 21.39 6.74 -9.44
N GLY A 149 20.62 5.88 -8.80
CA GLY A 149 20.86 5.43 -7.43
C GLY A 149 20.14 6.24 -6.35
N ASP A 150 19.30 7.20 -6.72
CA ASP A 150 18.51 7.97 -5.76
C ASP A 150 17.28 7.23 -5.24
N ILE A 151 16.86 6.17 -5.93
CA ILE A 151 15.72 5.34 -5.57
C ILE A 151 16.08 3.87 -5.82
N ASP A 152 15.85 3.00 -4.84
CA ASP A 152 15.94 1.56 -5.03
C ASP A 152 14.75 1.03 -5.85
N THR A 153 15.04 0.11 -6.76
CA THR A 153 14.05 -0.44 -7.69
C THR A 153 12.93 -1.22 -6.97
N ASN A 154 13.25 -1.94 -5.90
CA ASN A 154 12.30 -2.77 -5.17
C ASN A 154 11.60 -1.99 -4.05
N GLU A 155 12.35 -1.10 -3.37
CA GLU A 155 11.83 -0.29 -2.28
C GLU A 155 11.02 0.92 -2.78
N GLN A 156 11.26 1.35 -4.01
CA GLN A 156 10.57 2.46 -4.68
C GLN A 156 10.76 3.80 -3.96
N VAL A 157 9.88 4.78 -4.21
CA VAL A 157 9.96 6.10 -3.60
C VAL A 157 9.54 6.03 -2.13
N ARG A 158 10.43 6.47 -1.23
CA ARG A 158 10.21 6.45 0.23
C ARG A 158 9.86 7.82 0.78
N ARG A 159 10.31 8.91 0.15
CA ARG A 159 9.98 10.28 0.54
C ARG A 159 10.05 11.24 -0.65
N LEU A 160 9.48 12.41 -0.47
CA LEU A 160 9.74 13.55 -1.36
C LEU A 160 11.01 14.26 -0.89
N LEU A 161 11.75 14.85 -1.82
CA LEU A 161 12.92 15.68 -1.52
C LEU A 161 12.49 16.95 -0.81
N TYR A 162 13.41 17.56 -0.08
CA TYR A 162 13.23 18.94 0.37
C TYR A 162 13.09 19.87 -0.84
N SER A 163 12.52 21.04 -0.63
CA SER A 163 12.43 22.05 -1.68
C SER A 163 13.82 22.57 -2.03
N ASP A 164 14.11 22.76 -3.31
CA ASP A 164 15.38 23.36 -3.79
C ASP A 164 15.65 24.73 -3.15
N ASN A 165 14.60 25.45 -2.74
CA ASN A 165 14.76 26.72 -2.04
C ASN A 165 15.42 26.59 -0.67
N GLU A 166 15.25 25.45 0.04
CA GLU A 166 15.84 25.25 1.36
C GLU A 166 17.37 25.21 1.29
N ASP A 167 17.93 24.55 0.27
CA ASP A 167 19.39 24.52 0.08
C ASP A 167 19.96 25.91 -0.20
N ASN A 168 19.22 26.77 -0.91
CA ASN A 168 19.66 28.09 -1.32
C ASN A 168 19.43 29.19 -0.27
N THR A 169 18.32 29.11 0.48
CA THR A 169 17.88 30.21 1.37
C THR A 169 18.01 29.86 2.86
N ASN A 170 18.12 28.59 3.21
CA ASN A 170 18.13 28.07 4.56
C ASN A 170 19.15 26.95 4.77
N THR A 171 20.30 27.04 4.12
CA THR A 171 21.33 25.99 4.00
C THR A 171 21.69 25.35 5.34
N VAL A 172 21.79 26.12 6.42
CA VAL A 172 22.19 25.61 7.75
C VAL A 172 21.14 24.63 8.30
N GLU A 173 19.86 24.97 8.25
CA GLU A 173 18.80 24.11 8.76
C GLU A 173 18.51 22.96 7.79
N TYR A 174 18.67 23.17 6.49
CA TYR A 174 18.63 22.12 5.49
C TYR A 174 19.68 21.01 5.77
N GLN A 175 20.93 21.38 6.03
CA GLN A 175 21.99 20.43 6.37
C GLN A 175 21.69 19.68 7.69
N LYS A 176 21.21 20.36 8.71
CA LYS A 176 20.75 19.70 9.95
C LYS A 176 19.60 18.71 9.69
N GLY A 177 18.66 19.09 8.84
CA GLY A 177 17.58 18.20 8.42
C GLY A 177 18.08 16.92 7.75
N ILE A 178 19.09 17.02 6.89
CA ILE A 178 19.76 15.86 6.26
C ILE A 178 20.49 15.01 7.31
N GLU A 179 21.18 15.63 8.26
CA GLU A 179 21.88 14.91 9.33
C GLU A 179 20.89 14.09 10.19
N LEU A 180 19.77 14.70 10.61
CA LEU A 180 18.71 14.01 11.34
C LEU A 180 18.09 12.87 10.51
N LEU A 181 17.82 13.13 9.24
CA LEU A 181 17.29 12.11 8.32
C LEU A 181 18.25 10.91 8.23
N ASN A 182 19.55 11.15 8.11
CA ASN A 182 20.56 10.09 8.02
C ASN A 182 20.71 9.31 9.33
N GLN A 183 20.56 9.95 10.49
CA GLN A 183 20.60 9.28 11.79
C GLN A 183 19.45 8.29 11.98
N GLU A 184 18.27 8.60 11.45
CA GLU A 184 17.07 7.78 11.58
C GLU A 184 16.89 6.78 10.42
N ASN A 185 17.63 6.95 9.34
CA ASN A 185 17.53 6.13 8.14
C ASN A 185 18.04 4.71 8.39
N THR A 186 17.23 3.72 8.03
CA THR A 186 17.60 2.29 8.10
C THR A 186 17.83 1.65 6.74
N GLY A 187 17.59 2.40 5.65
CA GLY A 187 17.83 1.96 4.28
C GLY A 187 19.28 2.13 3.83
N SER A 188 19.58 1.66 2.64
CA SER A 188 20.90 1.75 2.02
C SER A 188 21.19 3.09 1.34
N ILE A 189 20.14 3.85 1.00
CA ILE A 189 20.23 5.16 0.36
C ILE A 189 20.15 6.23 1.44
N SER A 190 21.05 7.22 1.41
CA SER A 190 21.15 8.29 2.40
C SER A 190 21.19 9.67 1.74
N GLY A 191 21.02 10.72 2.54
CA GLY A 191 20.96 12.09 2.08
C GLY A 191 19.55 12.51 1.64
N ASP A 192 19.43 13.68 1.01
CA ASP A 192 18.16 14.17 0.46
C ASP A 192 17.83 13.48 -0.86
N LYS A 193 17.40 12.24 -0.78
CA LYS A 193 17.07 11.37 -1.91
C LYS A 193 15.70 10.74 -1.77
N GLY A 194 15.08 10.41 -2.90
CA GLY A 194 13.75 9.78 -2.92
C GLY A 194 13.69 8.39 -2.28
N GLY A 195 14.83 7.70 -2.21
CA GLY A 195 14.96 6.37 -1.59
C GLY A 195 15.37 6.37 -0.12
N THR A 196 15.65 7.54 0.48
CA THR A 196 16.04 7.62 1.90
C THR A 196 14.82 7.38 2.79
N HIS A 197 14.94 6.43 3.73
CA HIS A 197 13.87 6.11 4.67
C HIS A 197 13.72 7.19 5.74
N VAL A 198 12.50 7.44 6.16
CA VAL A 198 12.18 8.29 7.31
C VAL A 198 12.08 7.46 8.58
N TRP A 199 12.09 8.09 9.75
CA TRP A 199 12.19 7.44 11.07
C TRP A 199 11.17 6.31 11.34
N TRP A 200 9.99 6.39 10.77
CA TRP A 200 8.93 5.38 10.93
C TRP A 200 8.88 4.34 9.79
N ASP A 201 9.62 4.56 8.72
CA ASP A 201 9.74 3.68 7.56
C ASP A 201 11.02 2.85 7.70
N LYS A 202 10.96 1.74 8.41
CA LYS A 202 12.12 0.94 8.80
C LYS A 202 12.40 -0.16 7.78
N ALA A 203 13.49 -0.03 7.01
CA ALA A 203 13.93 -1.07 6.10
C ALA A 203 14.33 -2.35 6.84
N GLY A 204 13.87 -3.49 6.35
CA GLY A 204 14.25 -4.81 6.85
C GLY A 204 13.72 -5.17 8.25
N VAL A 205 12.88 -4.34 8.86
CA VAL A 205 12.23 -4.63 10.14
C VAL A 205 10.86 -5.23 9.87
N GLY A 206 10.57 -6.37 10.49
CA GLY A 206 9.25 -7.00 10.43
C GLY A 206 8.19 -6.16 11.17
N ASN A 207 6.91 -6.42 10.85
CA ASN A 207 5.79 -5.70 11.47
C ASN A 207 5.37 -6.28 12.83
N PHE A 208 5.87 -7.47 13.18
CA PHE A 208 5.59 -8.21 14.41
C PHE A 208 6.85 -8.68 15.10
#